data_d53b8968b40756d5ec9bcd1de6dc78e4
#
_entry.id   d53b8968b40756d5ec9bcd1de6dc78e4
#
_cell.length_a   1.000
_cell.length_b   1.000
_cell.length_c   1.000
_cell.angle_alpha   90.00
_cell.angle_beta   90.00
_cell.angle_gamma   90.00
#
_symmetry.space_group_name_H-M   'P 1'
#
loop_
_entity.id
_entity.type
_entity.pdbx_description
1 polymer ?
#
loop_
_entity_poly.entity_id
_entity_poly.type
_entity_poly.pdbx_seq_one_letter_code
_entity_poly.pdbx_strand_id
1 'polypeptide(L)'
;MKSRTLQCEFLSEDMSGIKLVTRDIPEPGPDEVLIKVKASSVNFPDYLMAQGKYQHKPNLPFGLGMEGSGVVENIGSNINDFNISDEVTFGALGQG
;
A
#
# COMPACT_ATOMS: atom_id res chain seq x y z
N MET A 1 -4.48 13.65 3.29
CA MET A 1 -4.82 12.55 4.24
C MET A 1 -3.54 11.92 4.75
N LYS A 2 -3.47 11.65 6.03
CA LYS A 2 -2.29 11.01 6.64
C LYS A 2 -2.57 9.53 6.91
N SER A 3 -1.57 8.68 6.73
CA SER A 3 -1.68 7.25 6.95
C SER A 3 -0.44 6.73 7.68
N ARG A 4 -0.66 5.76 8.57
CA ARG A 4 0.44 5.00 9.17
C ARG A 4 0.74 3.81 8.28
N THR A 5 2.01 3.64 7.92
CA THR A 5 2.44 2.64 6.95
C THR A 5 3.64 1.88 7.50
N LEU A 6 3.61 0.55 7.38
CA LEU A 6 4.81 -0.25 7.53
C LEU A 6 5.67 -0.04 6.28
N GLN A 7 6.84 0.56 6.46
CA GLN A 7 7.70 0.95 5.36
C GLN A 7 9.05 0.26 5.47
N CYS A 8 9.52 -0.30 4.37
CA CYS A 8 10.85 -0.85 4.27
C CYS A 8 11.81 0.25 3.82
N GLU A 9 12.76 0.62 4.67
CA GLU A 9 13.72 1.69 4.40
C GLU A 9 15.04 1.16 3.84
N PHE A 10 15.40 -0.07 4.20
CA PHE A 10 16.53 -0.78 3.61
C PHE A 10 16.28 -2.29 3.67
N LEU A 11 16.92 -3.03 2.76
CA LEU A 11 16.78 -4.48 2.69
C LEU A 11 17.61 -5.16 3.78
N SER A 12 17.04 -6.15 4.45
CA SER A 12 17.70 -6.84 5.56
C SER A 12 17.07 -8.20 5.80
N GLU A 13 17.89 -9.22 6.04
CA GLU A 13 17.39 -10.56 6.34
C GLU A 13 16.69 -10.64 7.69
N ASP A 14 17.07 -9.80 8.65
CA ASP A 14 16.48 -9.76 9.99
C ASP A 14 15.29 -8.80 10.10
N MET A 15 14.85 -8.21 8.99
CA MET A 15 13.73 -7.28 8.93
C MET A 15 13.95 -5.96 9.68
N SER A 16 15.19 -5.64 10.03
CA SER A 16 15.50 -4.43 10.79
C SER A 16 15.23 -3.12 10.03
N GLY A 17 15.09 -3.20 8.70
CA GLY A 17 14.77 -2.05 7.86
C GLY A 17 13.30 -1.62 7.87
N ILE A 18 12.42 -2.36 8.55
CA ILE A 18 10.99 -2.07 8.57
C ILE A 18 10.66 -1.13 9.72
N LYS A 19 9.93 -0.05 9.42
CA LYS A 19 9.47 0.93 10.40
C LYS A 19 8.02 1.28 10.18
N LEU A 20 7.32 1.60 11.26
CA LEU A 20 5.99 2.20 11.19
C LEU A 20 6.17 3.72 11.06
N VAL A 21 5.72 4.27 9.95
CA VAL A 21 5.85 5.70 9.66
C VAL A 21 4.49 6.31 9.35
N THR A 22 4.37 7.62 9.56
CA THR A 22 3.20 8.39 9.13
C THR A 22 3.55 9.08 7.82
N ARG A 23 2.69 8.90 6.81
CA ARG A 23 2.89 9.47 5.48
C ARG A 23 1.71 10.35 5.10
N ASP A 24 1.99 11.40 4.34
CA ASP A 24 0.95 12.13 3.63
C ASP A 24 0.59 11.37 2.36
N ILE A 25 -0.69 11.11 2.18
CA ILE A 25 -1.21 10.42 1.00
C ILE A 25 -1.76 11.47 0.04
N PRO A 26 -1.25 11.54 -1.19
CA PRO A 26 -1.74 12.52 -2.17
C PRO A 26 -3.15 12.19 -2.63
N GLU A 27 -3.82 13.18 -3.22
CA GLU A 27 -5.10 12.95 -3.88
C GLU A 27 -4.90 11.97 -5.05
N PRO A 28 -5.94 11.17 -5.39
CA PRO A 28 -5.82 10.21 -6.47
C PRO A 28 -5.64 10.92 -7.82
N GLY A 29 -4.81 10.34 -8.69
CA GLY A 29 -4.73 10.75 -10.09
C GLY A 29 -6.01 10.42 -10.85
N PRO A 30 -6.11 10.80 -12.14
CA PRO A 30 -7.34 10.63 -12.91
C PRO A 30 -7.89 9.21 -12.98
N ASP A 31 -6.99 8.23 -12.98
CA ASP A 31 -7.34 6.81 -13.13
C ASP A 31 -7.17 6.03 -11.82
N GLU A 32 -7.08 6.72 -10.70
CA GLU A 32 -6.83 6.13 -9.40
C GLU A 32 -8.02 6.28 -8.45
N VAL A 33 -8.08 5.39 -7.48
CA VAL A 33 -9.04 5.42 -6.38
C VAL A 33 -8.26 5.51 -5.07
N LEU A 34 -8.66 6.42 -4.19
CA LEU A 34 -8.11 6.53 -2.85
C LEU A 34 -8.96 5.70 -1.90
N ILE A 35 -8.33 4.75 -1.21
CA ILE A 35 -9.01 3.84 -0.30
C ILE A 35 -8.58 4.12 1.13
N LYS A 36 -9.56 4.31 2.02
CA LYS A 36 -9.32 4.31 3.46
C LYS A 36 -9.28 2.85 3.91
N VAL A 37 -8.09 2.35 4.15
CA VAL A 37 -7.86 0.94 4.47
C VAL A 37 -8.41 0.62 5.86
N LYS A 38 -9.21 -0.43 5.96
CA LYS A 38 -9.75 -0.95 7.22
C LYS A 38 -9.00 -2.17 7.71
N ALA A 39 -8.52 -3.01 6.79
CA ALA A 39 -7.74 -4.20 7.11
C ALA A 39 -6.76 -4.48 5.98
N SER A 40 -5.56 -4.90 6.35
CA SER A 40 -4.51 -5.28 5.42
C SER A 40 -3.68 -6.38 6.06
N SER A 41 -3.13 -7.26 5.25
CA SER A 41 -2.27 -8.35 5.72
C SER A 41 -0.85 -8.18 5.20
N VAL A 42 0.11 -8.70 5.96
CA VAL A 42 1.50 -8.85 5.51
C VAL A 42 1.66 -10.32 5.11
N ASN A 43 2.03 -10.55 3.87
CA ASN A 43 2.11 -11.89 3.31
C ASN A 43 3.56 -12.29 3.03
N PHE A 44 3.78 -13.53 2.64
CA PHE A 44 5.12 -14.04 2.37
C PHE A 44 5.89 -13.23 1.31
N PRO A 45 5.28 -12.77 0.21
CA PRO A 45 5.99 -11.88 -0.72
C PRO A 45 6.48 -10.58 -0.09
N ASP A 46 5.74 -9.99 0.86
CA ASP A 46 6.19 -8.81 1.59
C ASP A 46 7.48 -9.09 2.36
N TYR A 47 7.52 -10.23 3.02
CA TYR A 47 8.70 -10.68 3.75
C TYR A 47 9.91 -10.83 2.82
N LEU A 48 9.72 -11.48 1.67
CA LEU A 48 10.79 -11.66 0.68
C LEU A 48 11.25 -10.32 0.11
N MET A 49 10.35 -9.38 -0.15
CA MET A 49 10.71 -8.05 -0.65
C MET A 49 11.58 -7.30 0.36
N ALA A 50 11.24 -7.35 1.63
CA ALA A 50 12.00 -6.70 2.69
C ALA A 50 13.40 -7.30 2.85
N GLN A 51 13.58 -8.57 2.51
CA GLN A 51 14.87 -9.24 2.51
C GLN A 51 15.66 -9.04 1.20
N GLY A 52 15.05 -8.49 0.17
CA GLY A 52 15.65 -8.35 -1.16
C GLY A 52 15.67 -9.65 -1.96
N LYS A 53 14.82 -10.62 -1.61
CA LYS A 53 14.80 -11.96 -2.22
C LYS A 53 13.63 -12.20 -3.17
N TYR A 54 12.73 -11.22 -3.29
CA TYR A 54 11.59 -11.34 -4.20
C TYR A 54 11.95 -10.86 -5.60
N GLN A 55 11.24 -11.39 -6.61
CA GLN A 55 11.47 -11.00 -8.02
C GLN A 55 11.20 -9.52 -8.27
N HIS A 56 10.11 -9.01 -7.69
CA HIS A 56 9.80 -7.58 -7.76
C HIS A 56 10.56 -6.85 -6.67
N LYS A 57 11.39 -5.88 -7.07
CA LYS A 57 12.22 -5.10 -6.15
C LYS A 57 11.87 -3.63 -6.30
N PRO A 58 10.89 -3.14 -5.55
CA PRO A 58 10.53 -1.73 -5.61
C PRO A 58 11.66 -0.84 -5.10
N ASN A 59 11.64 0.43 -5.51
CA ASN A 59 12.60 1.41 -5.03
C ASN A 59 12.39 1.67 -3.53
N LEU A 60 13.50 1.78 -2.79
CA LEU A 60 13.47 2.13 -1.38
C LEU A 60 13.26 3.64 -1.18
N PRO A 61 12.52 4.06 -0.16
CA PRO A 61 11.71 3.23 0.73
C PRO A 61 10.41 2.80 0.04
N PHE A 62 9.85 1.66 0.44
CA PHE A 62 8.57 1.21 -0.09
C PHE A 62 7.64 0.73 1.03
N GLY A 63 6.33 0.86 0.82
CA GLY A 63 5.31 0.35 1.74
C GLY A 63 5.13 -1.15 1.59
N LEU A 64 4.91 -1.83 2.71
CA LEU A 64 4.55 -3.23 2.73
C LEU A 64 3.04 -3.39 2.62
N GLY A 65 2.61 -4.55 2.17
CA GLY A 65 1.21 -4.87 1.97
C GLY A 65 0.87 -4.92 0.49
N MET A 66 0.22 -5.99 0.10
CA MET A 66 -0.16 -6.26 -1.29
C MET A 66 -1.66 -6.36 -1.46
N GLU A 67 -2.40 -6.51 -0.37
CA GLU A 67 -3.84 -6.68 -0.40
C GLU A 67 -4.47 -6.12 0.86
N GLY A 68 -5.75 -5.80 0.76
CA GLY A 68 -6.49 -5.28 1.88
C GLY A 68 -7.94 -5.04 1.53
N SER A 69 -8.65 -4.48 2.49
CA SER A 69 -10.03 -4.05 2.31
C SER A 69 -10.24 -2.68 2.93
N GLY A 70 -11.20 -1.95 2.45
CA GLY A 70 -11.50 -0.63 2.95
C GLY A 70 -12.68 0.01 2.26
N VAL A 71 -12.73 1.32 2.37
CA VAL A 71 -13.82 2.15 1.86
C VAL A 71 -13.23 3.18 0.90
N VAL A 72 -13.88 3.39 -0.22
CA VAL A 72 -13.48 4.43 -1.17
C VAL A 72 -13.63 5.80 -0.53
N GLU A 73 -12.52 6.53 -0.40
CA GLU A 73 -12.47 7.87 0.19
C GLU A 73 -12.61 8.95 -0.88
N ASN A 74 -12.00 8.74 -2.04
CA ASN A 74 -12.05 9.65 -3.16
C ASN A 74 -11.75 8.89 -4.46
N ILE A 75 -12.15 9.47 -5.60
CA ILE A 75 -11.97 8.87 -6.92
C ILE A 75 -11.37 9.88 -7.88
N GLY A 76 -10.56 9.39 -8.82
CA GLY A 76 -10.03 10.19 -9.91
C GLY A 76 -11.10 10.56 -10.94
N SER A 77 -10.82 11.54 -11.76
CA SER A 77 -11.79 12.11 -12.72
C SER A 77 -12.26 11.13 -13.79
N ASN A 78 -11.47 10.09 -14.09
CA ASN A 78 -11.81 9.08 -15.09
C ASN A 78 -12.47 7.82 -14.49
N ILE A 79 -12.71 7.80 -13.19
CA ILE A 79 -13.32 6.64 -12.51
C ILE A 79 -14.84 6.78 -12.55
N ASN A 80 -15.51 5.77 -13.12
CA ASN A 80 -16.97 5.76 -13.28
C ASN A 80 -17.63 4.54 -12.62
N ASP A 81 -16.85 3.53 -12.25
CA ASP A 81 -17.35 2.25 -11.75
C ASP A 81 -17.25 2.10 -10.24
N PHE A 82 -16.70 3.11 -9.54
CA PHE A 82 -16.65 3.17 -8.08
C PHE A 82 -17.23 4.48 -7.59
N ASN A 83 -17.87 4.42 -6.42
CA ASN A 83 -18.41 5.60 -5.75
C ASN A 83 -17.76 5.77 -4.38
N ILE A 84 -17.69 7.00 -3.90
CA ILE A 84 -17.22 7.30 -2.54
C ILE A 84 -18.12 6.53 -1.55
N SER A 85 -17.49 5.95 -0.53
CA SER A 85 -18.09 5.08 0.51
C SER A 85 -18.35 3.64 0.07
N ASP A 86 -18.02 3.24 -1.16
CA ASP A 86 -18.08 1.83 -1.55
C ASP A 86 -17.12 1.00 -0.72
N GLU A 87 -17.57 -0.19 -0.30
CA GLU A 87 -16.70 -1.17 0.34
C GLU A 87 -15.98 -1.96 -0.74
N VAL A 88 -14.64 -2.04 -0.64
CA VAL A 88 -13.80 -2.66 -1.67
C VAL A 88 -12.72 -3.53 -1.07
N THR A 89 -12.25 -4.47 -1.88
CA THR A 89 -11.00 -5.20 -1.63
C THR A 89 -10.02 -4.85 -2.75
N PHE A 90 -8.74 -4.96 -2.46
CA PHE A 90 -7.71 -4.67 -3.46
C PHE A 90 -6.53 -5.62 -3.30
N GLY A 91 -5.80 -5.80 -4.40
CA GLY A 91 -4.54 -6.52 -4.41
C GLY A 91 -3.61 -5.89 -5.43
N ALA A 92 -2.43 -5.45 -4.98
CA ALA A 92 -1.45 -4.86 -5.86
C ALA A 92 -0.09 -4.84 -5.19
N LEU A 93 0.97 -4.99 -5.98
CA LEU A 93 2.33 -4.97 -5.49
C LEU A 93 2.72 -3.57 -5.00
N GLY A 94 3.21 -3.50 -3.75
CA GLY A 94 3.79 -2.26 -3.23
C GLY A 94 2.79 -1.16 -2.93
N GLN A 95 1.54 -1.48 -2.67
CA GLN A 95 0.48 -0.51 -2.35
C GLN A 95 0.27 -0.31 -0.85
N GLY A 96 1.10 -0.91 -0.04
CA GLY A 96 1.02 -0.84 1.41
C GLY A 96 1.14 0.53 2.04
#